data_fa9218a2342113b9357dd2e3d8b8f340
#
_entry.id   fa9218a2342113b9357dd2e3d8b8f340
#
_cell.length_a   1.000
_cell.length_b   1.000
_cell.length_c   1.000
_cell.angle_alpha   90.00
_cell.angle_beta   90.00
_cell.angle_gamma   90.00
#
_symmetry.space_group_name_H-M   'P 1'
#
loop_
_entity.id
_entity.type
_entity.pdbx_description
1 polymer ?
#
loop_
_entity_poly.entity_id
_entity_poly.type
_entity_poly.pdbx_seq_one_letter_code
_entity_poly.pdbx_strand_id
1 'polypeptide(L)'
;MTPVTPIPDAKFRTALNACLAERAVTGICPLYGDSFGYGDMENWDTSLVTNMNFAFNNNANFNGDISGWDTSAVTAMVAMFNRASAFHQDISQWETSNVTTMEAMFDGAVAFDQEIRGWDVSKVTNFINMFNWATAFAAKYSTAPAFAVTPTAAFFTPPASRLPPPPTRPSRR
;
A
#
# COMPACT_ATOMS: atom_id res chain seq x y z
N MET A 1 24.52 -12.59 -3.09
CA MET A 1 23.38 -11.76 -3.53
C MET A 1 23.93 -10.41 -3.92
N THR A 2 23.74 -9.96 -5.15
CA THR A 2 24.06 -8.59 -5.55
C THR A 2 23.12 -7.67 -4.75
N PRO A 3 23.64 -6.59 -4.13
CA PRO A 3 22.76 -5.64 -3.43
C PRO A 3 21.77 -5.04 -4.44
N VAL A 4 20.49 -5.03 -4.08
CA VAL A 4 19.45 -4.37 -4.89
C VAL A 4 19.72 -2.87 -4.80
N THR A 5 19.71 -2.19 -5.96
CA THR A 5 19.94 -0.75 -6.02
C THR A 5 18.64 -0.03 -5.63
N PRO A 6 18.65 0.88 -4.65
CA PRO A 6 17.48 1.68 -4.33
C PRO A 6 16.95 2.45 -5.55
N ILE A 7 15.63 2.43 -5.75
CA ILE A 7 15.01 3.15 -6.87
C ILE A 7 14.92 4.63 -6.50
N PRO A 8 15.59 5.55 -7.23
CA PRO A 8 15.42 6.97 -6.99
C PRO A 8 13.97 7.41 -7.22
N ASP A 9 13.43 8.29 -6.38
CA ASP A 9 12.05 8.78 -6.47
C ASP A 9 11.67 9.24 -7.90
N ALA A 10 12.55 10.00 -8.55
CA ALA A 10 12.34 10.48 -9.93
C ALA A 10 12.30 9.34 -10.98
N LYS A 11 12.75 8.12 -10.65
CA LYS A 11 12.77 6.95 -11.56
C LYS A 11 11.65 5.96 -11.27
N PHE A 12 11.05 6.02 -10.08
CA PHE A 12 10.04 5.04 -9.64
C PHE A 12 8.92 4.87 -10.65
N ARG A 13 8.31 5.96 -11.11
CA ARG A 13 7.22 5.90 -12.10
C ARG A 13 7.63 5.27 -13.42
N THR A 14 8.83 5.58 -13.89
CA THR A 14 9.35 5.01 -15.15
C THR A 14 9.62 3.52 -15.00
N ALA A 15 10.25 3.11 -13.90
CA ALA A 15 10.50 1.71 -13.58
C ALA A 15 9.19 0.91 -13.49
N LEU A 16 8.22 1.45 -12.75
CA LEU A 16 6.91 0.84 -12.56
C LEU A 16 6.17 0.63 -13.89
N ASN A 17 6.08 1.66 -14.73
CA ASN A 17 5.39 1.57 -16.00
C ASN A 17 6.06 0.58 -16.95
N ALA A 18 7.38 0.53 -16.98
CA ALA A 18 8.11 -0.43 -17.81
C ALA A 18 7.88 -1.86 -17.34
N CYS A 19 7.93 -2.11 -16.02
CA CYS A 19 7.65 -3.41 -15.45
C CYS A 19 6.21 -3.88 -15.73
N LEU A 20 5.23 -3.01 -15.52
CA LEU A 20 3.82 -3.31 -15.78
C LEU A 20 3.54 -3.55 -17.28
N ALA A 21 4.31 -2.94 -18.18
CA ALA A 21 4.23 -3.22 -19.61
C ALA A 21 4.70 -4.65 -19.95
N GLU A 22 5.65 -5.19 -19.18
CA GLU A 22 6.11 -6.60 -19.38
C GLU A 22 5.12 -7.60 -18.76
N ARG A 23 4.69 -7.36 -17.52
CA ARG A 23 3.86 -8.28 -16.71
C ARG A 23 2.91 -7.52 -15.79
N ALA A 24 1.82 -7.04 -16.37
CA ALA A 24 0.81 -6.25 -15.65
C ALA A 24 0.17 -6.94 -14.44
N VAL A 25 0.19 -8.28 -14.37
CA VAL A 25 -0.48 -9.05 -13.32
C VAL A 25 0.42 -9.26 -12.11
N THR A 26 1.66 -9.67 -12.32
CA THR A 26 2.55 -10.16 -11.25
C THR A 26 3.66 -9.18 -10.89
N GLY A 27 4.01 -8.25 -11.77
CA GLY A 27 5.18 -7.38 -11.56
C GLY A 27 6.53 -8.10 -11.70
N ILE A 28 6.56 -9.29 -12.29
CA ILE A 28 7.81 -9.98 -12.65
C ILE A 28 8.36 -9.31 -13.91
N CYS A 29 9.50 -8.67 -13.81
CA CYS A 29 10.05 -7.79 -14.85
C CYS A 29 11.46 -8.23 -15.32
N PRO A 30 11.61 -9.41 -15.92
CA PRO A 30 12.93 -9.97 -16.19
C PRO A 30 13.77 -9.09 -17.13
N LEU A 31 13.16 -8.41 -18.10
CA LEU A 31 13.91 -7.59 -19.06
C LEU A 31 14.32 -6.24 -18.48
N TYR A 32 13.37 -5.57 -17.81
CA TYR A 32 13.61 -4.25 -17.24
C TYR A 32 14.43 -4.33 -15.94
N GLY A 33 14.11 -5.29 -15.08
CA GLY A 33 14.81 -5.50 -13.81
C GLY A 33 16.29 -5.76 -14.00
N ASP A 34 16.65 -6.64 -14.95
CA ASP A 34 18.04 -6.99 -15.27
C ASP A 34 18.81 -5.80 -15.88
N SER A 35 18.14 -4.97 -16.69
CA SER A 35 18.78 -3.83 -17.38
C SER A 35 19.14 -2.68 -16.44
N PHE A 36 18.42 -2.50 -15.33
CA PHE A 36 18.59 -1.38 -14.40
C PHE A 36 19.00 -1.81 -12.99
N GLY A 37 19.12 -3.11 -12.74
CA GLY A 37 19.55 -3.67 -11.46
C GLY A 37 18.49 -3.62 -10.36
N TYR A 38 17.20 -3.41 -10.70
CA TYR A 38 16.12 -3.38 -9.72
C TYR A 38 15.50 -4.76 -9.46
N GLY A 39 15.69 -5.73 -10.37
CA GLY A 39 15.06 -7.05 -10.27
C GLY A 39 13.55 -7.03 -10.42
N ASP A 40 12.90 -8.11 -9.99
CA ASP A 40 11.45 -8.21 -9.96
C ASP A 40 10.85 -7.24 -8.94
N MET A 41 9.63 -6.76 -9.22
CA MET A 41 8.96 -5.71 -8.43
C MET A 41 8.84 -6.06 -6.94
N GLU A 42 8.65 -7.33 -6.61
CA GLU A 42 8.58 -7.81 -5.22
C GLU A 42 9.86 -7.55 -4.40
N ASN A 43 11.02 -7.44 -5.10
CA ASN A 43 12.33 -7.25 -4.50
C ASN A 43 12.83 -5.80 -4.60
N TRP A 44 12.02 -4.88 -5.09
CA TRP A 44 12.45 -3.48 -5.25
C TRP A 44 12.77 -2.81 -3.92
N ASP A 45 13.92 -2.16 -3.85
CA ASP A 45 14.24 -1.23 -2.76
C ASP A 45 13.57 0.12 -3.04
N THR A 46 12.46 0.36 -2.35
CA THR A 46 11.64 1.57 -2.49
C THR A 46 11.91 2.62 -1.41
N SER A 47 12.98 2.43 -0.61
CA SER A 47 13.32 3.29 0.54
C SER A 47 13.51 4.79 0.20
N LEU A 48 13.81 5.11 -1.06
CA LEU A 48 13.96 6.49 -1.53
C LEU A 48 12.69 7.06 -2.20
N VAL A 49 11.60 6.26 -2.30
CA VAL A 49 10.37 6.68 -2.97
C VAL A 49 9.51 7.51 -2.01
N THR A 50 9.19 8.72 -2.41
CA THR A 50 8.38 9.65 -1.60
C THR A 50 6.97 9.82 -2.14
N ASN A 51 6.72 9.48 -3.41
CA ASN A 51 5.44 9.68 -4.09
C ASN A 51 4.99 8.42 -4.84
N MET A 52 3.94 7.78 -4.32
CA MET A 52 3.31 6.60 -4.92
C MET A 52 1.93 6.91 -5.54
N ASN A 53 1.61 8.19 -5.78
CA ASN A 53 0.35 8.58 -6.41
C ASN A 53 0.16 7.84 -7.74
N PHE A 54 -1.03 7.27 -7.94
CA PHE A 54 -1.42 6.58 -9.18
C PHE A 54 -0.55 5.37 -9.56
N ALA A 55 0.21 4.77 -8.64
CA ALA A 55 1.17 3.70 -8.97
C ALA A 55 0.53 2.58 -9.80
N PHE A 56 -0.58 2.05 -9.36
CA PHE A 56 -1.32 0.97 -10.03
C PHE A 56 -2.70 1.42 -10.53
N ASN A 57 -2.88 2.73 -10.75
CA ASN A 57 -4.14 3.28 -11.23
C ASN A 57 -4.55 2.66 -12.57
N ASN A 58 -5.80 2.19 -12.65
CA ASN A 58 -6.37 1.48 -13.81
C ASN A 58 -5.66 0.15 -14.19
N ASN A 59 -4.79 -0.39 -13.36
CA ASN A 59 -4.19 -1.71 -13.57
C ASN A 59 -5.13 -2.81 -13.02
N ALA A 60 -6.24 -3.05 -13.70
CA ALA A 60 -7.32 -3.91 -13.23
C ALA A 60 -6.90 -5.35 -12.88
N ASN A 61 -5.86 -5.87 -13.54
CA ASN A 61 -5.38 -7.24 -13.37
C ASN A 61 -4.18 -7.35 -12.41
N PHE A 62 -3.64 -6.22 -11.90
CA PHE A 62 -2.46 -6.25 -11.04
C PHE A 62 -2.79 -6.89 -9.68
N ASN A 63 -2.02 -7.90 -9.31
CA ASN A 63 -2.02 -8.52 -7.99
C ASN A 63 -0.62 -9.03 -7.61
N GLY A 64 0.44 -8.34 -8.03
CA GLY A 64 1.82 -8.68 -7.67
C GLY A 64 2.10 -8.45 -6.19
N ASP A 65 3.00 -9.24 -5.63
CA ASP A 65 3.43 -9.07 -4.25
C ASP A 65 4.31 -7.83 -4.11
N ILE A 66 3.86 -6.91 -3.31
CA ILE A 66 4.55 -5.66 -2.97
C ILE A 66 4.56 -5.44 -1.45
N SER A 67 4.31 -6.50 -0.68
CA SER A 67 4.26 -6.46 0.78
C SER A 67 5.60 -6.04 1.41
N GLY A 68 6.71 -6.37 0.73
CA GLY A 68 8.06 -6.05 1.15
C GLY A 68 8.54 -4.62 0.85
N TRP A 69 7.72 -3.79 0.20
CA TRP A 69 8.14 -2.42 -0.12
C TRP A 69 8.34 -1.57 1.13
N ASP A 70 9.47 -0.86 1.18
CA ASP A 70 9.71 0.17 2.19
C ASP A 70 8.93 1.44 1.84
N THR A 71 7.90 1.73 2.60
CA THR A 71 7.03 2.90 2.42
C THR A 71 7.31 4.02 3.42
N SER A 72 8.36 3.89 4.24
CA SER A 72 8.66 4.82 5.32
C SER A 72 8.93 6.26 4.87
N ALA A 73 9.44 6.45 3.64
CA ALA A 73 9.65 7.78 3.05
C ALA A 73 8.43 8.34 2.32
N VAL A 74 7.36 7.54 2.12
CA VAL A 74 6.22 7.93 1.28
C VAL A 74 5.34 8.96 1.97
N THR A 75 5.04 10.04 1.24
CA THR A 75 4.20 11.15 1.73
C THR A 75 2.85 11.23 1.02
N ALA A 76 2.68 10.59 -0.13
CA ALA A 76 1.47 10.65 -0.93
C ALA A 76 1.12 9.32 -1.62
N MET A 77 -0.14 8.88 -1.46
CA MET A 77 -0.69 7.64 -2.02
C MET A 77 -2.04 7.87 -2.73
N VAL A 78 -2.21 9.05 -3.36
CA VAL A 78 -3.45 9.39 -4.08
C VAL A 78 -3.71 8.37 -5.18
N ALA A 79 -4.91 7.78 -5.20
CA ALA A 79 -5.39 6.86 -6.24
C ALA A 79 -4.40 5.71 -6.56
N MET A 80 -3.58 5.29 -5.58
CA MET A 80 -2.51 4.30 -5.82
C MET A 80 -3.05 3.00 -6.41
N PHE A 81 -4.17 2.50 -5.92
CA PHE A 81 -4.85 1.28 -6.40
C PHE A 81 -6.24 1.59 -6.99
N ASN A 82 -6.46 2.83 -7.46
CA ASN A 82 -7.73 3.19 -8.07
C ASN A 82 -8.00 2.28 -9.27
N ARG A 83 -9.14 1.55 -9.24
CA ARG A 83 -9.56 0.56 -10.25
C ARG A 83 -8.58 -0.61 -10.47
N ALA A 84 -7.69 -0.88 -9.52
CA ALA A 84 -6.91 -2.12 -9.49
C ALA A 84 -7.80 -3.26 -8.97
N SER A 85 -8.72 -3.73 -9.81
CA SER A 85 -9.84 -4.59 -9.41
C SER A 85 -9.43 -5.94 -8.85
N ALA A 86 -8.27 -6.49 -9.26
CA ALA A 86 -7.74 -7.78 -8.79
C ALA A 86 -6.81 -7.64 -7.57
N PHE A 87 -6.43 -6.41 -7.18
CA PHE A 87 -5.46 -6.22 -6.11
C PHE A 87 -5.98 -6.70 -4.76
N HIS A 88 -5.25 -7.63 -4.14
CA HIS A 88 -5.63 -8.29 -2.89
C HIS A 88 -4.43 -8.68 -2.02
N GLN A 89 -3.24 -8.09 -2.24
CA GLN A 89 -2.03 -8.42 -1.48
C GLN A 89 -2.06 -7.81 -0.08
N ASP A 90 -1.43 -8.50 0.87
CA ASP A 90 -1.29 -8.02 2.25
C ASP A 90 -0.27 -6.87 2.31
N ILE A 91 -0.77 -5.71 2.64
CA ILE A 91 0.02 -4.48 2.82
C ILE A 91 -0.13 -3.92 4.25
N SER A 92 -0.52 -4.77 5.19
CA SER A 92 -0.75 -4.39 6.59
C SER A 92 0.51 -3.87 7.29
N GLN A 93 1.68 -4.27 6.80
CA GLN A 93 2.98 -3.90 7.39
C GLN A 93 3.60 -2.62 6.80
N TRP A 94 2.91 -1.97 5.87
CA TRP A 94 3.42 -0.72 5.32
C TRP A 94 3.48 0.39 6.36
N GLU A 95 4.60 1.12 6.36
CA GLU A 95 4.78 2.31 7.17
C GLU A 95 4.06 3.50 6.53
N THR A 96 3.03 4.01 7.20
CA THR A 96 2.17 5.09 6.68
C THR A 96 2.28 6.39 7.46
N SER A 97 3.12 6.43 8.50
CA SER A 97 3.25 7.57 9.43
C SER A 97 3.68 8.89 8.80
N ASN A 98 4.21 8.86 7.57
CA ASN A 98 4.57 10.06 6.81
C ASN A 98 3.56 10.44 5.72
N VAL A 99 2.53 9.62 5.48
CA VAL A 99 1.53 9.87 4.43
C VAL A 99 0.58 10.98 4.84
N THR A 100 0.37 11.94 3.94
CA THR A 100 -0.50 13.10 4.17
C THR A 100 -1.82 13.04 3.40
N THR A 101 -1.91 12.19 2.35
CA THR A 101 -3.10 12.02 1.52
C THR A 101 -3.25 10.60 1.04
N MET A 102 -4.48 10.06 1.17
CA MET A 102 -4.91 8.75 0.70
C MET A 102 -6.20 8.86 -0.13
N GLU A 103 -6.40 10.01 -0.79
CA GLU A 103 -7.56 10.26 -1.64
C GLU A 103 -7.72 9.16 -2.68
N ALA A 104 -8.91 8.56 -2.78
CA ALA A 104 -9.28 7.53 -3.75
C ALA A 104 -8.31 6.33 -3.82
N MET A 105 -7.53 6.06 -2.75
CA MET A 105 -6.44 5.07 -2.79
C MET A 105 -6.91 3.69 -3.24
N PHE A 106 -8.09 3.24 -2.82
CA PHE A 106 -8.71 1.96 -3.17
C PHE A 106 -10.04 2.12 -3.91
N ASP A 107 -10.31 3.27 -4.51
CA ASP A 107 -11.55 3.48 -5.28
C ASP A 107 -11.63 2.47 -6.44
N GLY A 108 -12.66 1.64 -6.44
CA GLY A 108 -12.84 0.56 -7.42
C GLY A 108 -11.90 -0.65 -7.27
N ALA A 109 -11.16 -0.77 -6.19
CA ALA A 109 -10.37 -1.97 -5.86
C ALA A 109 -11.29 -3.06 -5.29
N VAL A 110 -12.09 -3.69 -6.15
CA VAL A 110 -13.24 -4.52 -5.76
C VAL A 110 -12.86 -5.77 -4.97
N ALA A 111 -11.65 -6.34 -5.19
CA ALA A 111 -11.18 -7.54 -4.48
C ALA A 111 -10.43 -7.22 -3.18
N PHE A 112 -10.05 -5.96 -2.94
CA PHE A 112 -9.25 -5.59 -1.78
C PHE A 112 -10.06 -5.72 -0.49
N ASP A 113 -9.57 -6.51 0.48
CA ASP A 113 -10.19 -6.68 1.80
C ASP A 113 -9.17 -6.85 2.94
N GLN A 114 -7.91 -6.44 2.72
CA GLN A 114 -6.84 -6.67 3.69
C GLN A 114 -7.01 -5.83 4.97
N GLU A 115 -6.38 -6.28 6.06
CA GLU A 115 -6.42 -5.59 7.35
C GLU A 115 -5.41 -4.44 7.36
N ILE A 116 -5.91 -3.22 7.26
CA ILE A 116 -5.09 -2.00 7.24
C ILE A 116 -5.45 -1.02 8.37
N ARG A 117 -6.30 -1.43 9.32
CA ARG A 117 -6.69 -0.55 10.44
C ARG A 117 -5.55 -0.28 11.42
N GLY A 118 -4.43 -1.01 11.31
CA GLY A 118 -3.21 -0.73 12.08
C GLY A 118 -2.34 0.39 11.52
N TRP A 119 -2.68 0.95 10.37
CA TRP A 119 -1.88 2.02 9.77
C TRP A 119 -1.90 3.29 10.63
N ASP A 120 -0.73 3.92 10.78
CA ASP A 120 -0.63 5.26 11.36
C ASP A 120 -1.06 6.30 10.32
N VAL A 121 -2.22 6.87 10.53
CA VAL A 121 -2.81 7.90 9.66
C VAL A 121 -2.83 9.28 10.32
N SER A 122 -2.02 9.49 11.35
CA SER A 122 -2.03 10.72 12.14
C SER A 122 -1.75 11.99 11.34
N LYS A 123 -1.02 11.87 10.21
CA LYS A 123 -0.74 12.98 9.29
C LYS A 123 -1.68 13.05 8.08
N VAL A 124 -2.55 12.05 7.89
CA VAL A 124 -3.44 12.04 6.72
C VAL A 124 -4.56 13.06 6.90
N THR A 125 -4.66 13.98 5.96
CA THR A 125 -5.68 15.03 5.96
C THR A 125 -6.78 14.82 4.92
N ASN A 126 -6.57 13.89 3.97
CA ASN A 126 -7.52 13.63 2.90
C ASN A 126 -7.72 12.13 2.66
N PHE A 127 -8.95 11.66 2.94
CA PHE A 127 -9.43 10.31 2.70
C PHE A 127 -10.59 10.26 1.68
N ILE A 128 -10.86 11.35 0.95
CA ILE A 128 -12.01 11.44 0.04
C ILE A 128 -12.05 10.22 -0.88
N ASN A 129 -13.18 9.52 -0.92
CA ASN A 129 -13.43 8.35 -1.76
C ASN A 129 -12.45 7.19 -1.58
N MET A 130 -11.72 7.11 -0.47
CA MET A 130 -10.67 6.09 -0.27
C MET A 130 -11.15 4.67 -0.57
N PHE A 131 -12.38 4.31 -0.19
CA PHE A 131 -12.97 2.98 -0.37
C PHE A 131 -14.22 3.00 -1.26
N ASN A 132 -14.38 4.02 -2.11
CA ASN A 132 -15.50 4.08 -3.03
C ASN A 132 -15.43 2.87 -3.98
N TRP A 133 -16.55 2.14 -4.16
CA TRP A 133 -16.62 0.89 -4.94
C TRP A 133 -15.64 -0.23 -4.53
N ALA A 134 -14.95 -0.15 -3.39
CA ALA A 134 -14.16 -1.25 -2.81
C ALA A 134 -15.08 -2.27 -2.14
N THR A 135 -15.78 -3.09 -2.93
CA THR A 135 -16.94 -3.86 -2.47
C THR A 135 -16.59 -4.96 -1.46
N ALA A 136 -15.46 -5.65 -1.62
CA ALA A 136 -15.03 -6.66 -0.64
C ALA A 136 -14.65 -6.02 0.71
N PHE A 137 -13.95 -4.88 0.67
CA PHE A 137 -13.60 -4.12 1.87
C PHE A 137 -14.84 -3.61 2.58
N ALA A 138 -15.79 -3.04 1.83
CA ALA A 138 -17.06 -2.55 2.36
C ALA A 138 -17.87 -3.69 3.00
N ALA A 139 -17.93 -4.87 2.39
CA ALA A 139 -18.61 -6.03 2.96
C ALA A 139 -17.98 -6.49 4.28
N LYS A 140 -16.64 -6.54 4.34
CA LYS A 140 -15.89 -6.95 5.53
C LYS A 140 -16.07 -6.00 6.72
N TYR A 141 -16.11 -4.69 6.45
CA TYR A 141 -16.10 -3.67 7.49
C TYR A 141 -17.42 -2.89 7.63
N SER A 142 -18.48 -3.30 6.94
CA SER A 142 -19.80 -2.63 6.96
C SER A 142 -20.38 -2.40 8.37
N THR A 143 -20.03 -3.25 9.33
CA THR A 143 -20.45 -3.15 10.74
C THR A 143 -19.37 -2.56 11.65
N ALA A 144 -18.18 -2.25 11.12
CA ALA A 144 -17.11 -1.70 11.93
C ALA A 144 -17.41 -0.25 12.32
N PRO A 145 -17.12 0.15 13.57
CA PRO A 145 -17.24 1.55 13.97
C PRO A 145 -16.42 2.47 13.05
N ALA A 146 -17.00 3.61 12.71
CA ALA A 146 -16.38 4.64 11.87
C ALA A 146 -16.02 4.21 10.42
N PHE A 147 -16.51 3.03 9.94
CA PHE A 147 -16.36 2.69 8.52
C PHE A 147 -17.22 3.61 7.64
N ALA A 148 -16.62 4.13 6.61
CA ALA A 148 -17.28 4.86 5.52
C ALA A 148 -16.44 4.74 4.24
N VAL A 149 -17.03 4.99 3.08
CA VAL A 149 -16.30 5.06 1.79
C VAL A 149 -15.26 6.19 1.78
N THR A 150 -15.50 7.22 2.58
CA THR A 150 -14.54 8.26 2.97
C THR A 150 -14.35 8.14 4.49
N PRO A 151 -13.39 7.33 4.96
CA PRO A 151 -13.20 7.10 6.38
C PRO A 151 -12.63 8.33 7.08
N THR A 152 -12.62 8.27 8.39
CA THR A 152 -11.86 9.21 9.24
C THR A 152 -10.71 8.44 9.91
N ALA A 153 -9.78 9.15 10.54
CA ALA A 153 -8.70 8.52 11.31
C ALA A 153 -9.21 7.54 12.37
N ALA A 154 -10.42 7.75 12.91
CA ALA A 154 -11.04 6.84 13.89
C ALA A 154 -11.26 5.41 13.36
N PHE A 155 -11.42 5.21 12.05
CA PHE A 155 -11.53 3.88 11.45
C PHE A 155 -10.23 3.07 11.59
N PHE A 156 -9.08 3.73 11.55
CA PHE A 156 -7.75 3.11 11.63
C PHE A 156 -7.28 2.85 13.06
N THR A 157 -8.09 3.16 14.06
CA THR A 157 -7.80 2.80 15.45
C THR A 157 -8.42 1.44 15.74
N PRO A 158 -7.65 0.35 15.80
CA PRO A 158 -8.20 -0.97 16.08
C PRO A 158 -8.85 -0.99 17.47
N PRO A 159 -9.95 -1.74 17.66
CA PRO A 159 -10.56 -1.86 18.99
C PRO A 159 -9.53 -2.44 19.97
N ALA A 160 -9.50 -1.90 21.19
CA ALA A 160 -8.51 -2.21 22.23
C ALA A 160 -8.32 -3.73 22.52
N SER A 161 -9.27 -4.57 22.16
CA SER A 161 -9.20 -6.03 22.30
C SER A 161 -8.22 -6.74 21.33
N ARG A 162 -7.62 -6.03 20.37
CA ARG A 162 -6.65 -6.56 19.41
C ARG A 162 -5.25 -5.97 19.54
N LEU A 163 -5.03 -5.08 20.50
CA LEU A 163 -3.66 -4.66 20.80
C LEU A 163 -2.90 -5.82 21.42
N PRO A 164 -1.70 -6.15 20.95
CA PRO A 164 -0.85 -7.10 21.67
C PRO A 164 -0.67 -6.58 23.10
N PRO A 165 -0.63 -7.46 24.11
CA PRO A 165 -0.39 -7.03 25.48
C PRO A 165 0.93 -6.24 25.54
N PRO A 166 1.00 -5.15 26.33
CA PRO A 166 2.23 -4.40 26.48
C PRO A 166 3.36 -5.34 26.93
N PRO A 167 4.60 -5.16 26.45
CA PRO A 167 5.71 -6.01 26.84
C PRO A 167 5.81 -6.04 28.35
N THR A 168 5.72 -7.23 28.94
CA THR A 168 5.84 -7.44 30.38
C THR A 168 7.24 -7.00 30.79
N ARG A 169 7.33 -5.93 31.56
CA ARG A 169 8.57 -5.44 32.14
C ARG A 169 9.19 -6.56 33.01
N PRO A 170 10.43 -7.02 32.78
CA PRO A 170 11.03 -8.01 33.64
C PRO A 170 11.08 -7.45 35.07
N SER A 171 10.54 -8.23 36.02
CA SER A 171 10.64 -7.89 37.44
C SER A 171 12.14 -7.91 37.85
N ARG A 172 12.67 -6.78 38.25
CA ARG A 172 13.97 -6.73 38.90
C ARG A 172 13.85 -7.49 40.25
N ARG A 173 14.51 -8.63 40.34
CA ARG A 173 14.93 -9.22 41.65
C ARG A 173 16.28 -8.67 42.03
#